data_5c317f97f3a6963699858a32ac883704
#
_entry.id   5c317f97f3a6963699858a32ac883704
#
_cell.length_a   1.000
_cell.length_b   1.000
_cell.length_c   1.000
_cell.angle_alpha   90.00
_cell.angle_beta   90.00
_cell.angle_gamma   90.00
#
_symmetry.space_group_name_H-M   'P 1'
#
loop_
_entity.id
_entity.type
_entity.pdbx_description
1 polymer ?
#
loop_
_entity_poly.entity_id
_entity_poly.type
_entity_poly.pdbx_seq_one_letter_code
_entity_poly.pdbx_strand_id
1 'polypeptide(L)'
;MKSYIFIGGEVDKSALTSPIPDDALVIAADSGYDNAKMLGVAERCDFIVGDFDSTKEKAFCSRAKIIRVPAEKNESDAQLAVNLALDMLEDYFDEILIIGGLSGRLDHTLANLYLLEDVAFVAPMVTICDGNNRVRYLKERSSLLIPKSDYKYFGLIPALSSSKGVSIEGAKYNIKNATISRDIASFAISNEVADNFAMVSVKKGGLFVIESKDLAK
;
A
#
# COMPACT_ATOMS: atom_id res chain seq x y z
N MET A 1 -12.49 4.27 11.29
CA MET A 1 -13.02 3.63 10.05
C MET A 1 -11.86 3.03 9.26
N LYS A 2 -12.08 2.03 8.42
CA LYS A 2 -11.08 1.53 7.46
C LYS A 2 -11.53 1.86 6.06
N SER A 3 -10.58 2.26 5.21
CA SER A 3 -10.83 2.47 3.79
C SER A 3 -10.10 1.42 2.97
N TYR A 4 -10.82 0.76 2.07
CA TYR A 4 -10.29 -0.22 1.12
C TYR A 4 -10.35 0.38 -0.26
N ILE A 5 -9.20 0.56 -0.90
CA ILE A 5 -9.08 1.16 -2.23
C ILE A 5 -8.53 0.13 -3.20
N PHE A 6 -9.33 -0.29 -4.15
CA PHE A 6 -8.93 -1.22 -5.20
C PHE A 6 -8.43 -0.43 -6.41
N ILE A 7 -7.20 -0.71 -6.83
CA ILE A 7 -6.59 -0.10 -8.01
C ILE A 7 -6.13 -1.18 -8.99
N GLY A 8 -5.78 -0.81 -10.21
CA GLY A 8 -5.33 -1.74 -11.26
C GLY A 8 -4.06 -2.51 -10.89
N GLY A 9 -3.68 -3.45 -11.75
CA GLY A 9 -2.55 -4.37 -11.57
C GLY A 9 -3.00 -5.76 -11.13
N GLU A 10 -2.10 -6.73 -11.22
CA GLU A 10 -2.37 -8.11 -10.79
C GLU A 10 -2.42 -8.19 -9.26
N VAL A 11 -3.40 -8.93 -8.75
CA VAL A 11 -3.62 -9.13 -7.32
C VAL A 11 -3.81 -10.62 -7.04
N ASP A 12 -3.11 -11.14 -6.04
CA ASP A 12 -3.35 -12.48 -5.51
C ASP A 12 -4.50 -12.44 -4.48
N LYS A 13 -5.25 -13.53 -4.39
CA LYS A 13 -6.39 -13.65 -3.46
C LYS A 13 -6.01 -13.41 -1.99
N SER A 14 -4.75 -13.64 -1.64
CA SER A 14 -4.23 -13.37 -0.30
C SER A 14 -4.02 -11.88 0.03
N ALA A 15 -4.28 -10.98 -0.91
CA ALA A 15 -4.29 -9.53 -0.65
C ALA A 15 -5.42 -9.11 0.31
N LEU A 16 -6.49 -9.90 0.35
CA LEU A 16 -7.63 -9.70 1.24
C LEU A 16 -7.89 -10.99 2.03
N THR A 17 -7.29 -11.10 3.20
CA THR A 17 -7.35 -12.31 4.05
C THR A 17 -8.52 -12.34 5.03
N SER A 18 -9.20 -11.22 5.21
CA SER A 18 -10.34 -11.07 6.13
C SER A 18 -11.49 -10.38 5.44
N PRO A 19 -12.74 -10.65 5.82
CA PRO A 19 -13.90 -9.92 5.32
C PRO A 19 -13.75 -8.42 5.56
N ILE A 20 -14.20 -7.62 4.60
CA ILE A 20 -14.28 -6.16 4.76
C ILE A 20 -15.36 -5.85 5.82
N PRO A 21 -15.04 -5.06 6.86
CA PRO A 21 -16.03 -4.64 7.86
C PRO A 21 -17.23 -3.90 7.24
N ASP A 22 -18.39 -4.00 7.87
CA ASP A 22 -19.62 -3.40 7.32
C ASP A 22 -19.59 -1.88 7.30
N ASP A 23 -18.87 -1.26 8.22
CA ASP A 23 -18.64 0.17 8.36
C ASP A 23 -17.44 0.69 7.55
N ALA A 24 -16.75 -0.18 6.80
CA ALA A 24 -15.62 0.24 6.00
C ALA A 24 -16.05 0.96 4.71
N LEU A 25 -15.28 1.97 4.32
CA LEU A 25 -15.37 2.64 3.03
C LEU A 25 -14.67 1.78 1.95
N VAL A 26 -15.36 1.52 0.85
CA VAL A 26 -14.82 0.73 -0.28
C VAL A 26 -14.86 1.55 -1.56
N ILE A 27 -13.69 1.79 -2.14
CA ILE A 27 -13.51 2.55 -3.38
C ILE A 27 -12.80 1.68 -4.41
N ALA A 28 -13.26 1.70 -5.64
CA ALA A 28 -12.55 1.10 -6.76
C ALA A 28 -12.15 2.18 -7.78
N ALA A 29 -10.89 2.17 -8.21
CA ALA A 29 -10.36 3.08 -9.20
C ALA A 29 -10.14 2.35 -10.52
N ASP A 30 -10.90 2.71 -11.54
CA ASP A 30 -10.85 2.18 -12.90
C ASP A 30 -10.81 0.63 -12.93
N SER A 31 -9.77 0.01 -13.52
CA SER A 31 -9.58 -1.46 -13.52
C SER A 31 -9.41 -2.09 -12.12
N GLY A 32 -9.29 -1.30 -11.06
CA GLY A 32 -9.40 -1.77 -9.68
C GLY A 32 -10.76 -2.41 -9.36
N TYR A 33 -11.82 -2.06 -10.09
CA TYR A 33 -13.10 -2.73 -9.96
C TYR A 33 -13.03 -4.22 -10.38
N ASP A 34 -12.19 -4.55 -11.39
CA ASP A 34 -11.95 -5.95 -11.79
C ASP A 34 -11.30 -6.74 -10.64
N ASN A 35 -10.38 -6.11 -9.89
CA ASN A 35 -9.77 -6.69 -8.70
C ASN A 35 -10.78 -6.88 -7.56
N ALA A 36 -11.63 -5.88 -7.30
CA ALA A 36 -12.72 -5.99 -6.31
C ALA A 36 -13.67 -7.15 -6.66
N LYS A 37 -13.98 -7.34 -7.94
CA LYS A 37 -14.82 -8.45 -8.44
C LYS A 37 -14.13 -9.79 -8.28
N MET A 38 -12.86 -9.90 -8.66
CA MET A 38 -12.06 -11.12 -8.51
C MET A 38 -11.96 -11.56 -7.04
N LEU A 39 -11.87 -10.60 -6.12
CA LEU A 39 -11.85 -10.83 -4.68
C LEU A 39 -13.24 -11.01 -4.05
N GLY A 40 -14.32 -10.94 -4.85
CA GLY A 40 -15.69 -11.17 -4.40
C GLY A 40 -16.30 -10.02 -3.59
N VAL A 41 -15.77 -8.81 -3.72
CA VAL A 41 -16.20 -7.65 -2.91
C VAL A 41 -16.76 -6.48 -3.75
N ALA A 42 -16.96 -6.67 -5.06
CA ALA A 42 -17.46 -5.62 -5.95
C ALA A 42 -18.80 -5.02 -5.49
N GLU A 43 -19.70 -5.84 -4.93
CA GLU A 43 -21.00 -5.39 -4.41
C GLU A 43 -20.88 -4.54 -3.13
N ARG A 44 -19.67 -4.46 -2.56
CA ARG A 44 -19.40 -3.61 -1.38
C ARG A 44 -18.89 -2.22 -1.76
N CYS A 45 -18.59 -1.96 -3.06
CA CYS A 45 -18.09 -0.67 -3.49
C CYS A 45 -19.10 0.44 -3.18
N ASP A 46 -18.66 1.46 -2.47
CA ASP A 46 -19.43 2.70 -2.22
C ASP A 46 -19.18 3.71 -3.34
N PHE A 47 -17.95 3.72 -3.88
CA PHE A 47 -17.56 4.58 -5.00
C PHE A 47 -16.77 3.82 -6.06
N ILE A 48 -16.97 4.21 -7.32
CA ILE A 48 -16.15 3.75 -8.44
C ILE A 48 -15.70 5.00 -9.21
N VAL A 49 -14.38 5.23 -9.29
CA VAL A 49 -13.76 6.45 -9.83
C VAL A 49 -12.92 6.10 -11.05
N GLY A 50 -13.03 6.85 -12.14
CA GLY A 50 -12.18 6.65 -13.31
C GLY A 50 -12.81 7.16 -14.60
N ASP A 51 -12.07 7.03 -15.71
CA ASP A 51 -12.59 7.24 -17.08
C ASP A 51 -13.16 5.93 -17.67
N PHE A 52 -12.81 4.78 -17.03
CA PHE A 52 -13.29 3.43 -17.36
C PHE A 52 -12.80 2.91 -18.71
N ASP A 53 -11.64 3.36 -19.18
CA ASP A 53 -11.03 2.89 -20.42
C ASP A 53 -10.26 1.57 -20.24
N SER A 54 -9.78 1.29 -19.03
CA SER A 54 -8.95 0.13 -18.72
C SER A 54 -9.70 -1.01 -18.04
N THR A 55 -10.93 -0.81 -17.54
CA THR A 55 -11.73 -1.88 -16.94
C THR A 55 -12.36 -2.78 -18.00
N LYS A 56 -12.43 -4.07 -17.70
CA LYS A 56 -13.13 -5.07 -18.52
C LYS A 56 -14.64 -5.08 -18.28
N GLU A 57 -15.07 -4.47 -17.19
CA GLU A 57 -16.48 -4.50 -16.77
C GLU A 57 -17.30 -3.43 -17.51
N LYS A 58 -18.46 -3.86 -18.00
CA LYS A 58 -19.41 -2.99 -18.71
C LYS A 58 -20.53 -2.48 -17.80
N ALA A 59 -20.72 -3.12 -16.65
CA ALA A 59 -21.72 -2.77 -15.67
C ALA A 59 -21.13 -2.81 -14.27
N PHE A 60 -21.42 -1.83 -13.45
CA PHE A 60 -20.99 -1.71 -12.08
C PHE A 60 -22.11 -2.07 -11.11
N CYS A 61 -21.77 -2.33 -9.84
CA CYS A 61 -22.78 -2.61 -8.83
C CYS A 61 -23.72 -1.42 -8.67
N SER A 62 -25.02 -1.70 -8.45
CA SER A 62 -26.07 -0.68 -8.37
C SER A 62 -25.96 0.23 -7.13
N ARG A 63 -25.23 -0.21 -6.12
CA ARG A 63 -24.99 0.51 -4.87
C ARG A 63 -23.97 1.63 -5.05
N ALA A 64 -22.96 1.43 -5.90
CA ALA A 64 -21.83 2.34 -5.99
C ALA A 64 -22.19 3.68 -6.63
N LYS A 65 -21.69 4.76 -6.04
CA LYS A 65 -21.68 6.08 -6.69
C LYS A 65 -20.55 6.14 -7.70
N ILE A 66 -20.89 6.30 -8.98
CA ILE A 66 -19.92 6.37 -10.07
C ILE A 66 -19.46 7.82 -10.23
N ILE A 67 -18.15 8.04 -10.14
CA ILE A 67 -17.49 9.33 -10.34
C ILE A 67 -16.68 9.25 -11.63
N ARG A 68 -17.25 9.76 -12.72
CA ARG A 68 -16.54 9.83 -14.01
C ARG A 68 -15.62 11.02 -14.05
N VAL A 69 -14.38 10.80 -14.44
CA VAL A 69 -13.37 11.84 -14.58
C VAL A 69 -12.81 11.81 -16.00
N PRO A 70 -12.42 12.97 -16.57
CA PRO A 70 -11.77 13.00 -17.88
C PRO A 70 -10.46 12.20 -17.90
N ALA A 71 -10.14 11.58 -19.05
CA ALA A 71 -8.84 10.92 -19.23
C ALA A 71 -7.68 11.94 -19.19
N GLU A 72 -7.91 13.15 -19.73
CA GLU A 72 -6.95 14.26 -19.66
C GLU A 72 -7.06 14.98 -18.29
N LYS A 73 -6.31 14.49 -17.32
CA LYS A 73 -6.20 15.06 -15.97
C LYS A 73 -4.77 14.93 -15.45
N ASN A 74 -4.42 15.72 -14.44
CA ASN A 74 -3.08 15.69 -13.84
C ASN A 74 -2.90 14.56 -12.81
N GLU A 75 -3.99 14.00 -12.30
CA GLU A 75 -3.99 12.99 -11.24
C GLU A 75 -4.33 11.60 -11.82
N SER A 76 -3.67 10.57 -11.31
CA SER A 76 -4.05 9.19 -11.60
C SER A 76 -5.38 8.82 -10.91
N ASP A 77 -6.06 7.78 -11.41
CA ASP A 77 -7.29 7.29 -10.75
C ASP A 77 -7.02 6.79 -9.33
N ALA A 78 -5.83 6.21 -9.09
CA ALA A 78 -5.38 5.82 -7.76
C ALA A 78 -5.27 7.04 -6.82
N GLN A 79 -4.68 8.15 -7.29
CA GLN A 79 -4.59 9.39 -6.52
C GLN A 79 -5.97 9.95 -6.19
N LEU A 80 -6.88 9.98 -7.16
CA LEU A 80 -8.25 10.46 -6.94
C LEU A 80 -9.02 9.62 -5.92
N ALA A 81 -8.88 8.28 -6.00
CA ALA A 81 -9.52 7.38 -5.04
C ALA A 81 -8.96 7.58 -3.62
N VAL A 82 -7.66 7.79 -3.50
CA VAL A 82 -7.01 8.08 -2.21
C VAL A 82 -7.46 9.45 -1.68
N ASN A 83 -7.50 10.49 -2.51
CA ASN A 83 -8.00 11.81 -2.10
C ASN A 83 -9.44 11.73 -1.61
N LEU A 84 -10.30 10.99 -2.32
CA LEU A 84 -11.69 10.76 -1.90
C LEU A 84 -11.77 10.04 -0.53
N ALA A 85 -10.89 9.06 -0.28
CA ALA A 85 -10.83 8.41 1.01
C ALA A 85 -10.37 9.37 2.11
N LEU A 86 -9.36 10.19 1.85
CA LEU A 86 -8.86 11.20 2.80
C LEU A 86 -9.92 12.24 3.18
N ASP A 87 -10.74 12.68 2.21
CA ASP A 87 -11.83 13.61 2.46
C ASP A 87 -12.93 13.03 3.36
N MET A 88 -12.99 11.69 3.47
CA MET A 88 -13.96 10.96 4.28
C MET A 88 -13.39 10.44 5.61
N LEU A 89 -12.10 10.65 5.88
CA LEU A 89 -11.52 10.30 7.17
C LEU A 89 -12.07 11.20 8.28
N GLU A 90 -12.62 10.57 9.32
CA GLU A 90 -13.17 11.24 10.49
C GLU A 90 -12.21 11.23 11.69
N ASP A 91 -11.28 10.26 11.74
CA ASP A 91 -10.35 10.06 12.85
C ASP A 91 -8.91 9.90 12.33
N TYR A 92 -7.96 10.44 13.07
CA TYR A 92 -6.53 10.27 12.82
C TYR A 92 -6.07 8.79 12.84
N PHE A 93 -6.81 7.90 13.48
CA PHE A 93 -6.51 6.46 13.55
C PHE A 93 -7.13 5.63 12.42
N ASP A 94 -7.76 6.28 11.46
CA ASP A 94 -8.31 5.60 10.29
C ASP A 94 -7.20 4.99 9.42
N GLU A 95 -7.45 3.78 8.91
CA GLU A 95 -6.49 3.01 8.10
C GLU A 95 -6.92 3.01 6.63
N ILE A 96 -5.97 3.23 5.72
CA ILE A 96 -6.15 3.09 4.29
C ILE A 96 -5.39 1.86 3.80
N LEU A 97 -6.11 0.90 3.22
CA LEU A 97 -5.54 -0.26 2.55
C LEU A 97 -5.78 -0.14 1.04
N ILE A 98 -4.70 0.04 0.28
CA ILE A 98 -4.70 0.08 -1.18
C ILE A 98 -4.38 -1.33 -1.67
N ILE A 99 -5.25 -1.92 -2.50
CA ILE A 99 -5.13 -3.28 -3.03
C ILE A 99 -4.89 -3.21 -4.54
N GLY A 100 -3.72 -3.69 -4.98
CA GLY A 100 -3.22 -3.60 -6.35
C GLY A 100 -2.04 -2.65 -6.50
N GLY A 101 -1.69 -2.28 -7.73
CA GLY A 101 -0.73 -1.22 -8.07
C GLY A 101 0.75 -1.54 -7.86
N LEU A 102 1.12 -2.77 -7.48
CA LEU A 102 2.52 -3.20 -7.31
C LEU A 102 3.02 -4.07 -8.48
N SER A 103 2.23 -4.21 -9.53
CA SER A 103 2.53 -5.03 -10.71
C SER A 103 2.16 -4.32 -12.01
N GLY A 104 2.59 -4.87 -13.14
CA GLY A 104 2.28 -4.35 -14.46
C GLY A 104 3.24 -3.24 -14.90
N ARG A 105 2.74 -2.07 -15.21
CA ARG A 105 3.55 -0.92 -15.64
C ARG A 105 4.39 -0.39 -14.50
N LEU A 106 5.73 -0.39 -14.67
CA LEU A 106 6.67 0.04 -13.64
C LEU A 106 6.53 1.53 -13.27
N ASP A 107 6.20 2.39 -14.24
CA ASP A 107 5.94 3.81 -14.00
C ASP A 107 4.76 4.02 -13.04
N HIS A 108 3.67 3.25 -13.19
CA HIS A 108 2.54 3.27 -12.26
C HIS A 108 2.92 2.73 -10.88
N THR A 109 3.70 1.64 -10.82
CA THR A 109 4.19 1.10 -9.53
C THR A 109 5.00 2.15 -8.77
N LEU A 110 5.93 2.83 -9.44
CA LEU A 110 6.73 3.89 -8.82
C LEU A 110 5.86 5.08 -8.38
N ALA A 111 4.90 5.50 -9.21
CA ALA A 111 3.98 6.57 -8.86
C ALA A 111 3.14 6.22 -7.60
N ASN A 112 2.66 4.97 -7.50
CA ASN A 112 1.92 4.50 -6.33
C ASN A 112 2.79 4.46 -5.06
N LEU A 113 4.10 4.19 -5.16
CA LEU A 113 5.00 4.28 -4.02
C LEU A 113 5.20 5.73 -3.56
N TYR A 114 5.32 6.68 -4.50
CA TYR A 114 5.38 8.10 -4.15
C TYR A 114 4.07 8.61 -3.55
N LEU A 115 2.92 8.16 -4.07
CA LEU A 115 1.62 8.43 -3.47
C LEU A 115 1.57 7.93 -2.02
N LEU A 116 2.11 6.74 -1.73
CA LEU A 116 2.18 6.20 -0.38
C LEU A 116 3.01 7.10 0.56
N GLU A 117 4.10 7.69 0.06
CA GLU A 117 4.91 8.66 0.82
C GLU A 117 4.08 9.91 1.17
N ASP A 118 3.42 10.52 0.18
CA ASP A 118 2.62 11.73 0.37
C ASP A 118 1.47 11.50 1.38
N VAL A 119 0.74 10.40 1.23
CA VAL A 119 -0.40 10.08 2.09
C VAL A 119 0.03 9.77 3.53
N ALA A 120 1.21 9.21 3.75
CA ALA A 120 1.72 8.91 5.09
C ALA A 120 1.95 10.16 5.97
N PHE A 121 1.95 11.36 5.40
CA PHE A 121 2.01 12.61 6.17
C PHE A 121 0.65 13.04 6.72
N VAL A 122 -0.46 12.62 6.08
CA VAL A 122 -1.83 13.04 6.43
C VAL A 122 -2.65 11.90 7.03
N ALA A 123 -2.32 10.63 6.72
CA ALA A 123 -2.95 9.45 7.28
C ALA A 123 -1.89 8.57 7.97
N PRO A 124 -2.10 8.16 9.24
CA PRO A 124 -1.07 7.47 10.00
C PRO A 124 -0.80 6.05 9.55
N MET A 125 -1.79 5.38 8.96
CA MET A 125 -1.70 3.97 8.56
C MET A 125 -2.16 3.78 7.13
N VAL A 126 -1.21 3.88 6.20
CA VAL A 126 -1.44 3.59 4.78
C VAL A 126 -0.60 2.40 4.35
N THR A 127 -1.25 1.44 3.72
CA THR A 127 -0.60 0.22 3.22
C THR A 127 -1.04 -0.01 1.78
N ILE A 128 -0.11 -0.37 0.91
CA ILE A 128 -0.40 -0.89 -0.43
C ILE A 128 0.01 -2.36 -0.49
N CYS A 129 -0.83 -3.23 -1.05
CA CYS A 129 -0.53 -4.64 -1.19
C CYS A 129 -1.15 -5.26 -2.45
N ASP A 130 -0.50 -6.32 -2.96
CA ASP A 130 -1.00 -7.15 -4.07
C ASP A 130 -1.21 -8.63 -3.66
N GLY A 131 -1.00 -8.95 -2.38
CA GLY A 131 -1.04 -10.30 -1.83
C GLY A 131 0.33 -10.98 -1.79
N ASN A 132 1.27 -10.64 -2.66
CA ASN A 132 2.65 -11.13 -2.64
C ASN A 132 3.60 -10.15 -1.96
N ASN A 133 3.29 -8.87 -2.10
CA ASN A 133 4.03 -7.78 -1.49
C ASN A 133 3.10 -6.88 -0.67
N ARG A 134 3.67 -6.28 0.36
CA ARG A 134 3.03 -5.24 1.18
C ARG A 134 4.03 -4.13 1.41
N VAL A 135 3.64 -2.89 1.15
CA VAL A 135 4.51 -1.73 1.27
C VAL A 135 3.87 -0.70 2.19
N ARG A 136 4.66 -0.19 3.12
CA ARG A 136 4.32 0.93 4.00
C ARG A 136 5.42 1.98 3.97
N TYR A 137 5.06 3.22 4.16
CA TYR A 137 6.04 4.29 4.28
C TYR A 137 6.26 4.64 5.75
N LEU A 138 7.51 4.59 6.19
CA LEU A 138 7.93 4.99 7.52
C LEU A 138 8.57 6.37 7.44
N LYS A 139 7.87 7.39 7.93
CA LYS A 139 8.37 8.78 7.96
C LYS A 139 9.46 8.98 9.01
N GLU A 140 10.21 10.05 8.89
CA GLU A 140 11.26 10.37 9.86
C GLU A 140 10.73 10.52 11.29
N ARG A 141 11.58 10.22 12.29
CA ARG A 141 11.29 10.25 13.72
C ARG A 141 10.12 9.34 14.13
N SER A 142 9.94 8.25 13.42
CA SER A 142 8.91 7.28 13.71
C SER A 142 9.44 5.85 13.77
N SER A 143 8.58 4.94 14.17
CA SER A 143 8.85 3.51 14.22
C SER A 143 7.66 2.73 13.66
N LEU A 144 7.95 1.54 13.13
CA LEU A 144 6.98 0.64 12.57
C LEU A 144 7.20 -0.77 13.12
N LEU A 145 6.13 -1.38 13.58
CA LEU A 145 6.11 -2.76 14.00
C LEU A 145 5.76 -3.65 12.80
N ILE A 146 6.57 -4.67 12.56
CA ILE A 146 6.39 -5.69 11.53
C ILE A 146 6.07 -7.01 12.24
N PRO A 147 4.81 -7.45 12.30
CA PRO A 147 4.46 -8.72 12.92
C PRO A 147 4.94 -9.89 12.04
N LYS A 148 5.30 -11.00 12.68
CA LYS A 148 5.54 -12.25 11.97
C LYS A 148 4.28 -12.68 11.23
N SER A 149 4.39 -12.94 9.95
CA SER A 149 3.27 -13.23 9.05
C SER A 149 3.72 -14.13 7.90
N ASP A 150 2.83 -14.36 6.93
CA ASP A 150 3.14 -15.08 5.70
C ASP A 150 4.12 -14.32 4.78
N TYR A 151 4.32 -13.02 5.02
CA TYR A 151 5.40 -12.26 4.38
C TYR A 151 6.72 -12.64 5.04
N LYS A 152 7.45 -13.58 4.42
CA LYS A 152 8.68 -14.14 4.97
C LYS A 152 9.79 -13.10 5.08
N TYR A 153 9.92 -12.25 4.08
CA TYR A 153 10.99 -11.28 3.97
C TYR A 153 10.50 -9.86 4.18
N PHE A 154 11.36 -9.01 4.71
CA PHE A 154 11.18 -7.57 4.62
C PHE A 154 12.47 -6.87 4.20
N GLY A 155 12.31 -5.73 3.56
CA GLY A 155 13.41 -4.86 3.12
C GLY A 155 13.11 -3.40 3.40
N LEU A 156 14.17 -2.61 3.55
CA LEU A 156 14.10 -1.17 3.79
C LEU A 156 14.77 -0.46 2.62
N ILE A 157 14.01 0.36 1.92
CA ILE A 157 14.49 1.17 0.79
C ILE A 157 14.35 2.65 1.17
N PRO A 158 15.45 3.44 1.16
CA PRO A 158 15.35 4.86 1.46
C PRO A 158 14.58 5.60 0.36
N ALA A 159 13.61 6.42 0.75
CA ALA A 159 12.80 7.22 -0.19
C ALA A 159 13.66 8.27 -0.91
N LEU A 160 14.60 8.87 -0.19
CA LEU A 160 15.60 9.79 -0.73
C LEU A 160 16.95 9.10 -0.93
N SER A 161 18.03 9.83 -1.10
CA SER A 161 19.38 9.26 -1.28
C SER A 161 19.84 8.40 -0.10
N SER A 162 19.40 8.74 1.12
CA SER A 162 19.73 7.97 2.33
C SER A 162 18.76 8.25 3.48
N SER A 163 18.66 7.28 4.40
CA SER A 163 17.97 7.40 5.69
C SER A 163 18.96 7.12 6.81
N LYS A 164 18.94 7.95 7.88
CA LYS A 164 19.94 7.92 8.95
C LYS A 164 19.33 7.60 10.30
N GLY A 165 20.13 6.96 11.15
CA GLY A 165 19.68 6.56 12.48
C GLY A 165 18.67 5.45 12.44
N VAL A 166 18.79 4.56 11.44
CA VAL A 166 17.92 3.40 11.26
C VAL A 166 18.32 2.31 12.24
N SER A 167 17.34 1.78 12.97
CA SER A 167 17.52 0.60 13.82
C SER A 167 16.48 -0.46 13.49
N ILE A 168 16.89 -1.73 13.58
CA ILE A 168 16.05 -2.90 13.42
C ILE A 168 16.30 -3.78 14.65
N GLU A 169 15.22 -4.16 15.34
CA GLU A 169 15.24 -5.08 16.49
C GLU A 169 14.22 -6.21 16.26
N GLY A 170 14.47 -7.40 16.80
CA GLY A 170 13.60 -8.57 16.65
C GLY A 170 13.65 -9.25 15.27
N ALA A 171 14.66 -8.92 14.47
CA ALA A 171 14.89 -9.50 13.15
C ALA A 171 16.12 -10.41 13.11
N LYS A 172 16.27 -11.18 12.06
CA LYS A 172 17.44 -12.03 11.82
C LYS A 172 18.74 -11.20 11.70
N TYR A 173 18.64 -10.04 11.05
CA TYR A 173 19.74 -9.10 10.91
C TYR A 173 19.37 -7.78 11.59
N ASN A 174 19.72 -7.66 12.86
CA ASN A 174 19.52 -6.43 13.63
C ASN A 174 20.59 -5.39 13.29
N ILE A 175 20.20 -4.13 13.24
CA ILE A 175 21.11 -2.99 13.07
C ILE A 175 20.78 -1.91 14.11
N LYS A 176 21.75 -1.08 14.46
CA LYS A 176 21.57 0.00 15.42
C LYS A 176 22.17 1.29 14.89
N ASN A 177 21.31 2.33 14.79
CA ASN A 177 21.70 3.69 14.40
C ASN A 177 22.51 3.77 13.08
N ALA A 178 22.16 2.89 12.13
CA ALA A 178 22.84 2.79 10.84
C ALA A 178 22.37 3.87 9.84
N THR A 179 23.13 4.03 8.76
CA THR A 179 22.70 4.77 7.57
C THR A 179 22.40 3.76 6.46
N ILE A 180 21.19 3.85 5.90
CA ILE A 180 20.81 3.10 4.69
C ILE A 180 20.86 4.08 3.52
N SER A 181 21.65 3.74 2.49
CA SER A 181 21.88 4.57 1.31
C SER A 181 21.50 3.83 0.05
N ARG A 182 21.03 4.54 -0.97
CA ARG A 182 20.78 3.98 -2.31
C ARG A 182 22.05 3.42 -2.97
N ASP A 183 23.23 3.93 -2.60
CA ASP A 183 24.52 3.44 -3.10
C ASP A 183 24.81 2.00 -2.69
N ILE A 184 24.20 1.54 -1.57
CA ILE A 184 24.32 0.17 -1.05
C ILE A 184 22.90 -0.38 -0.82
N ALA A 185 22.11 -0.43 -1.88
CA ALA A 185 20.70 -0.82 -1.81
C ALA A 185 20.48 -2.25 -1.25
N SER A 186 21.46 -3.15 -1.42
CA SER A 186 21.40 -4.52 -0.91
C SER A 186 21.61 -4.65 0.61
N PHE A 187 22.01 -3.60 1.29
CA PHE A 187 22.38 -3.66 2.73
C PHE A 187 21.19 -4.00 3.64
N ALA A 188 19.99 -3.59 3.29
CA ALA A 188 18.81 -3.71 4.16
C ALA A 188 17.64 -4.43 3.50
N ILE A 189 17.91 -5.34 2.57
CA ILE A 189 16.87 -6.19 1.94
C ILE A 189 16.99 -7.64 2.45
N SER A 190 15.96 -8.45 2.21
CA SER A 190 15.90 -9.89 2.55
C SER A 190 16.11 -10.19 4.04
N ASN A 191 15.68 -9.30 4.92
CA ASN A 191 15.62 -9.56 6.34
C ASN A 191 14.39 -10.41 6.68
N GLU A 192 14.37 -11.05 7.83
CA GLU A 192 13.27 -11.91 8.31
C GLU A 192 12.92 -11.51 9.76
N VAL A 193 11.65 -11.59 10.11
CA VAL A 193 11.21 -11.42 11.50
C VAL A 193 11.59 -12.66 12.28
N ALA A 194 12.50 -12.53 13.26
CA ALA A 194 12.99 -13.65 14.07
C ALA A 194 12.05 -13.94 15.25
N ASP A 195 11.64 -12.91 15.95
CA ASP A 195 10.75 -13.00 17.13
C ASP A 195 9.26 -13.01 16.72
N ASN A 196 8.36 -12.55 17.58
CA ASN A 196 6.95 -12.37 17.24
C ASN A 196 6.71 -11.15 16.35
N PHE A 197 7.60 -10.17 16.42
CA PHE A 197 7.62 -8.97 15.59
C PHE A 197 9.03 -8.41 15.49
N ALA A 198 9.30 -7.66 14.44
CA ALA A 198 10.45 -6.78 14.33
C ALA A 198 10.01 -5.31 14.48
N MET A 199 10.86 -4.49 15.10
CA MET A 199 10.66 -3.05 15.21
C MET A 199 11.69 -2.35 14.32
N VAL A 200 11.21 -1.52 13.40
CA VAL A 200 12.04 -0.65 12.56
C VAL A 200 11.82 0.79 13.00
N SER A 201 12.90 1.53 13.20
CA SER A 201 12.86 2.96 13.51
C SER A 201 13.81 3.76 12.64
N VAL A 202 13.49 5.03 12.39
CA VAL A 202 14.32 5.97 11.62
C VAL A 202 14.32 7.35 12.25
N LYS A 203 15.50 8.02 12.29
CA LYS A 203 15.64 9.36 12.84
C LYS A 203 15.53 10.45 11.80
N LYS A 204 16.07 10.25 10.60
CA LYS A 204 16.09 11.26 9.52
C LYS A 204 15.91 10.59 8.16
N GLY A 205 15.06 11.19 7.33
CA GLY A 205 14.64 10.64 6.04
C GLY A 205 13.52 9.61 6.22
N GLY A 206 12.95 9.16 5.09
CA GLY A 206 11.86 8.19 5.05
C GLY A 206 12.32 6.85 4.49
N LEU A 207 11.58 5.79 4.80
CA LEU A 207 11.85 4.44 4.34
C LEU A 207 10.58 3.82 3.76
N PHE A 208 10.67 3.24 2.58
CA PHE A 208 9.70 2.21 2.17
C PHE A 208 10.06 0.91 2.89
N VAL A 209 9.13 0.41 3.67
CA VAL A 209 9.20 -0.89 4.34
C VAL A 209 8.42 -1.87 3.47
N ILE A 210 9.14 -2.76 2.81
CA ILE A 210 8.59 -3.70 1.84
C ILE A 210 8.64 -5.09 2.46
N GLU A 211 7.48 -5.71 2.59
CA GLU A 211 7.34 -7.10 3.03
C GLU A 211 6.97 -7.96 1.82
N SER A 212 7.58 -9.12 1.66
CA SER A 212 7.39 -9.98 0.50
C SER A 212 7.25 -11.45 0.89
N LYS A 213 6.39 -12.18 0.18
CA LYS A 213 6.33 -13.63 0.26
C LYS A 213 7.42 -14.25 -0.59
N ASP A 214 7.82 -15.47 -0.22
CA ASP A 214 8.59 -16.33 -1.12
C ASP A 214 7.62 -16.89 -2.16
N LEU A 215 7.76 -16.48 -3.42
CA LEU A 215 6.93 -17.05 -4.48
C LEU A 215 7.31 -18.53 -4.58
N ALA A 216 6.35 -19.41 -4.34
CA ALA A 216 6.53 -20.85 -4.55
C ALA A 216 7.04 -21.08 -5.97
N LYS A 217 8.12 -21.84 -6.08
CA LYS A 217 8.71 -22.26 -7.36
C LYS A 217 7.81 -23.27 -8.04
#